data_d55f0d2edc673cf02f104264b8a7df82
#
_entry.id   d55f0d2edc673cf02f104264b8a7df82
#
_cell.length_a   1.000
_cell.length_b   1.000
_cell.length_c   1.000
_cell.angle_alpha   90.00
_cell.angle_beta   90.00
_cell.angle_gamma   90.00
#
_symmetry.space_group_name_H-M   'P 1'
#
loop_
_entity.id
_entity.type
_entity.pdbx_description
1 polymer ?
#
loop_
_entity_poly.entity_id
_entity_poly.type
_entity_poly.pdbx_seq_one_letter_code
_entity_poly.pdbx_strand_id
1 'polypeptide(L)'
;LKMTWERKAAFIGTSFSCADILGVLYGGFYHQDDDLMIMSKGHGASAWYAALAEAGAFDRERLFKEFNVSGFHMGVHPKRNSLPGIRTSTGSLGHGLGLAAGAALAKKANNRPGRAYVILGDGECNEGSVWEGFLFAHRYGLDNLTAVIDRNRLQSYAHDDKVLDMGDMNEKLLAMGWDSVSVDG
;
A
#
# COMPACT_ATOMS: atom_id res chain seq x y z
N LEU A 1 -4.42 -16.29 -6.29
CA LEU A 1 -4.55 -16.93 -7.61
C LEU A 1 -5.97 -17.40 -7.93
N LYS A 2 -6.62 -18.22 -7.09
CA LYS A 2 -7.95 -18.79 -7.39
C LYS A 2 -8.97 -17.72 -7.76
N MET A 3 -9.18 -16.69 -6.91
CA MET A 3 -10.15 -15.63 -7.18
C MET A 3 -9.86 -14.86 -8.47
N THR A 4 -8.60 -14.59 -8.76
CA THR A 4 -8.19 -13.85 -9.96
C THR A 4 -8.37 -14.69 -11.23
N TRP A 5 -8.08 -15.99 -11.15
CA TRP A 5 -8.28 -16.93 -12.23
C TRP A 5 -9.76 -17.09 -12.58
N GLU A 6 -10.61 -17.30 -11.59
CA GLU A 6 -12.06 -17.48 -11.79
C GLU A 6 -12.73 -16.24 -12.36
N ARG A 7 -12.25 -15.05 -11.98
CA ARG A 7 -12.81 -13.76 -12.44
C ARG A 7 -12.10 -13.16 -13.65
N LYS A 8 -11.00 -13.78 -14.10
CA LYS A 8 -10.15 -13.29 -15.20
C LYS A 8 -9.81 -11.80 -15.06
N ALA A 9 -9.61 -11.37 -13.84
CA ALA A 9 -9.38 -9.98 -13.48
C ALA A 9 -8.40 -9.90 -12.33
N ALA A 10 -7.33 -9.20 -12.50
CA ALA A 10 -6.44 -8.62 -11.49
C ALA A 10 -5.11 -8.21 -12.12
N PHE A 11 -4.34 -7.47 -11.36
CA PHE A 11 -2.95 -7.15 -11.65
C PHE A 11 -2.06 -8.17 -10.91
N ILE A 12 -1.91 -9.37 -11.48
CA ILE A 12 -1.28 -10.52 -10.81
C ILE A 12 0.18 -10.20 -10.45
N GLY A 13 0.96 -9.64 -11.36
CA GLY A 13 2.37 -9.32 -11.12
C GLY A 13 2.56 -8.42 -9.90
N THR A 14 1.81 -7.34 -9.82
CA THR A 14 1.88 -6.42 -8.67
C THR A 14 1.37 -7.03 -7.36
N SER A 15 0.42 -7.97 -7.46
CA SER A 15 -0.11 -8.68 -6.30
C SER A 15 0.92 -9.64 -5.71
N PHE A 16 1.67 -10.33 -6.55
CA PHE A 16 2.78 -11.18 -6.08
C PHE A 16 3.95 -10.36 -5.54
N SER A 17 4.29 -9.27 -6.22
CA SER A 17 5.38 -8.39 -5.80
C SER A 17 5.24 -7.88 -4.36
N CYS A 18 4.02 -7.60 -3.90
CA CYS A 18 3.78 -7.12 -2.53
C CYS A 18 3.27 -8.20 -1.56
N ALA A 19 3.24 -9.47 -1.95
CA ALA A 19 2.68 -10.53 -1.10
C ALA A 19 3.48 -10.73 0.19
N ASP A 20 4.81 -10.76 0.11
CA ASP A 20 5.68 -10.93 1.27
C ASP A 20 5.62 -9.71 2.19
N ILE A 21 5.57 -8.49 1.62
CA ILE A 21 5.37 -7.24 2.38
C ILE A 21 4.09 -7.34 3.22
N LEU A 22 2.98 -7.76 2.60
CA LEU A 22 1.70 -7.94 3.29
C LEU A 22 1.76 -9.07 4.33
N GLY A 23 2.43 -10.17 4.00
CA GLY A 23 2.65 -11.30 4.91
C GLY A 23 3.38 -10.86 6.18
N VAL A 24 4.44 -10.09 6.04
CA VAL A 24 5.20 -9.54 7.17
C VAL A 24 4.37 -8.54 7.98
N LEU A 25 3.69 -7.61 7.32
CA LEU A 25 2.88 -6.60 8.01
C LEU A 25 1.75 -7.25 8.82
N TYR A 26 0.94 -8.08 8.20
CA TYR A 26 -0.19 -8.74 8.87
C TYR A 26 0.23 -9.90 9.79
N GLY A 27 1.43 -10.43 9.60
CA GLY A 27 2.01 -11.50 10.42
C GLY A 27 2.55 -11.06 11.78
N GLY A 28 2.78 -9.75 12.01
CA GLY A 28 3.32 -9.33 13.31
C GLY A 28 3.51 -7.84 13.55
N PHE A 29 3.33 -7.00 12.55
CA PHE A 29 3.59 -5.55 12.70
C PHE A 29 2.33 -4.69 12.71
N TYR A 30 1.28 -5.11 12.01
CA TYR A 30 0.04 -4.36 11.86
C TYR A 30 -0.97 -4.76 12.95
N HIS A 31 -1.42 -3.80 13.74
CA HIS A 31 -2.43 -3.96 14.78
C HIS A 31 -3.75 -3.34 14.29
N GLN A 32 -4.71 -4.20 13.95
CA GLN A 32 -5.95 -3.83 13.26
C GLN A 32 -6.78 -2.75 13.99
N ASP A 33 -6.73 -2.71 15.30
CA ASP A 33 -7.53 -1.77 16.11
C ASP A 33 -6.93 -0.37 16.11
N ASP A 34 -5.61 -0.28 16.13
CA ASP A 34 -4.91 0.99 16.29
C ASP A 34 -4.28 1.52 15.01
N ASP A 35 -3.89 0.64 14.08
CA ASP A 35 -3.13 1.04 12.91
C ASP A 35 -4.01 1.35 11.70
N LEU A 36 -3.45 2.10 10.78
CA LEU A 36 -4.03 2.34 9.46
C LEU A 36 -3.12 1.75 8.39
N MET A 37 -3.66 0.91 7.52
CA MET A 37 -2.99 0.44 6.33
C MET A 37 -3.57 1.10 5.09
N ILE A 38 -2.71 1.59 4.20
CA ILE A 38 -3.06 2.13 2.89
C ILE A 38 -2.26 1.41 1.81
N MET A 39 -2.95 0.73 0.92
CA MET A 39 -2.39 0.20 -0.31
C MET A 39 -2.43 1.31 -1.37
N SER A 40 -1.38 2.16 -1.43
CA SER A 40 -1.33 3.29 -2.37
C SER A 40 -1.28 2.79 -3.81
N LYS A 41 -0.45 1.76 -4.09
CA LYS A 41 -0.50 0.99 -5.34
C LYS A 41 -1.78 0.15 -5.39
N GLY A 42 -2.93 0.79 -5.55
CA GLY A 42 -4.26 0.18 -5.42
C GLY A 42 -4.50 -1.04 -6.31
N HIS A 43 -3.74 -1.18 -7.40
CA HIS A 43 -3.73 -2.35 -8.25
C HIS A 43 -3.17 -3.63 -7.57
N GLY A 44 -2.55 -3.51 -6.39
CA GLY A 44 -2.21 -4.62 -5.49
C GLY A 44 -3.36 -5.15 -4.63
N ALA A 45 -4.59 -4.66 -4.83
CA ALA A 45 -5.75 -4.95 -3.99
C ALA A 45 -6.04 -6.44 -3.79
N SER A 46 -5.85 -7.28 -4.81
CA SER A 46 -6.13 -8.72 -4.69
C SER A 46 -5.23 -9.42 -3.66
N ALA A 47 -3.96 -9.02 -3.56
CA ALA A 47 -3.08 -9.53 -2.50
C ALA A 47 -3.52 -8.99 -1.12
N TRP A 48 -3.89 -7.72 -1.04
CA TRP A 48 -4.35 -7.14 0.22
C TRP A 48 -5.64 -7.77 0.73
N TYR A 49 -6.62 -8.05 -0.15
CA TYR A 49 -7.83 -8.78 0.24
C TYR A 49 -7.51 -10.18 0.76
N ALA A 50 -6.57 -10.87 0.12
CA ALA A 50 -6.13 -12.18 0.59
C ALA A 50 -5.47 -12.08 1.98
N ALA A 51 -4.58 -11.13 2.20
CA ALA A 51 -3.95 -10.90 3.49
C ALA A 51 -4.96 -10.57 4.60
N LEU A 52 -5.96 -9.72 4.30
CA LEU A 52 -7.05 -9.41 5.25
C LEU A 52 -7.87 -10.65 5.61
N ALA A 53 -8.18 -11.50 4.63
CA ALA A 53 -8.92 -12.74 4.89
C ALA A 53 -8.10 -13.73 5.74
N GLU A 54 -6.80 -13.90 5.44
CA GLU A 54 -5.91 -14.76 6.22
C GLU A 54 -5.69 -14.20 7.65
N ALA A 55 -5.69 -12.88 7.81
CA ALA A 55 -5.68 -12.22 9.12
C ALA A 55 -7.03 -12.28 9.87
N GLY A 56 -8.04 -12.94 9.30
CA GLY A 56 -9.34 -13.12 9.95
C GLY A 56 -10.29 -11.93 9.90
N ALA A 57 -10.00 -10.92 9.09
CA ALA A 57 -10.85 -9.72 8.97
C ALA A 57 -12.25 -10.03 8.39
N PHE A 58 -12.35 -11.07 7.57
CA PHE A 58 -13.60 -11.58 7.01
C PHE A 58 -13.44 -13.01 6.48
N ASP A 59 -14.57 -13.68 6.22
CA ASP A 59 -14.58 -15.05 5.72
C ASP A 59 -13.90 -15.16 4.34
N ARG A 60 -12.90 -16.04 4.24
CA ARG A 60 -12.12 -16.31 3.03
C ARG A 60 -12.99 -16.67 1.81
N GLU A 61 -14.13 -17.33 2.01
CA GLU A 61 -15.03 -17.70 0.92
C GLU A 61 -15.60 -16.49 0.17
N ARG A 62 -15.64 -15.32 0.81
CA ARG A 62 -16.06 -14.08 0.18
C ARG A 62 -15.11 -13.65 -0.96
N LEU A 63 -13.81 -13.99 -0.87
CA LEU A 63 -12.86 -13.72 -1.94
C LEU A 63 -13.32 -14.33 -3.28
N PHE A 64 -13.84 -15.55 -3.23
CA PHE A 64 -14.27 -16.27 -4.44
C PHE A 64 -15.65 -15.85 -4.92
N LYS A 65 -16.52 -15.48 -4.01
CA LYS A 65 -17.90 -15.07 -4.32
C LYS A 65 -18.00 -13.62 -4.81
N GLU A 66 -17.26 -12.71 -4.20
CA GLU A 66 -17.48 -11.26 -4.32
C GLU A 66 -16.44 -10.54 -5.18
N PHE A 67 -15.20 -11.09 -5.32
CA PHE A 67 -14.14 -10.41 -6.06
C PHE A 67 -14.53 -10.15 -7.52
N ASN A 68 -14.50 -8.87 -7.90
CA ASN A 68 -14.84 -8.37 -9.23
C ASN A 68 -16.20 -8.85 -9.76
N VAL A 69 -17.20 -8.91 -8.88
CA VAL A 69 -18.58 -9.27 -9.21
C VAL A 69 -19.47 -8.04 -9.09
N SER A 70 -20.33 -7.81 -10.08
CA SER A 70 -21.30 -6.70 -10.05
C SER A 70 -22.22 -6.82 -8.82
N GLY A 71 -22.47 -5.69 -8.16
CA GLY A 71 -23.28 -5.65 -6.93
C GLY A 71 -22.49 -5.84 -5.64
N PHE A 72 -21.23 -6.26 -5.71
CA PHE A 72 -20.30 -6.31 -4.57
C PHE A 72 -19.26 -5.18 -4.63
N HIS A 73 -18.54 -4.97 -3.52
CA HIS A 73 -17.61 -3.85 -3.41
C HIS A 73 -16.13 -4.26 -3.46
N MET A 74 -15.85 -5.56 -3.67
CA MET A 74 -14.50 -6.11 -3.79
C MET A 74 -14.00 -6.03 -5.24
N GLY A 75 -13.61 -4.86 -5.68
CA GLY A 75 -13.12 -4.61 -7.04
C GLY A 75 -11.61 -4.85 -7.18
N VAL A 76 -11.08 -4.66 -8.39
CA VAL A 76 -9.62 -4.75 -8.68
C VAL A 76 -8.80 -3.63 -8.06
N HIS A 77 -9.45 -2.59 -7.54
CA HIS A 77 -8.87 -1.55 -6.70
C HIS A 77 -9.67 -1.42 -5.40
N PRO A 78 -9.03 -1.07 -4.28
CA PRO A 78 -9.73 -1.00 -3.01
C PRO A 78 -10.66 0.20 -2.97
N LYS A 79 -11.84 -0.01 -2.43
CA LYS A 79 -12.83 1.02 -2.22
C LYS A 79 -13.11 1.18 -0.74
N ARG A 80 -13.14 2.42 -0.27
CA ARG A 80 -13.40 2.72 1.15
C ARG A 80 -14.64 1.99 1.66
N ASN A 81 -14.48 1.36 2.81
CA ASN A 81 -15.53 0.58 3.50
C ASN A 81 -16.06 -0.63 2.70
N SER A 82 -15.33 -1.10 1.68
CA SER A 82 -15.69 -2.31 0.94
C SER A 82 -15.54 -3.58 1.78
N LEU A 83 -14.54 -3.59 2.63
CA LEU A 83 -14.21 -4.69 3.54
C LEU A 83 -13.72 -4.14 4.88
N PRO A 84 -13.82 -4.92 5.98
CA PRO A 84 -13.15 -4.57 7.22
C PRO A 84 -11.65 -4.32 6.97
N GLY A 85 -11.12 -3.27 7.58
CA GLY A 85 -9.71 -2.86 7.39
C GLY A 85 -9.45 -1.91 6.22
N ILE A 86 -10.33 -1.81 5.23
CA ILE A 86 -10.16 -0.90 4.08
C ILE A 86 -10.82 0.45 4.36
N ARG A 87 -10.00 1.42 4.77
CA ARG A 87 -10.46 2.74 5.19
C ARG A 87 -10.32 3.83 4.12
N THR A 88 -9.67 3.50 2.99
CA THR A 88 -9.43 4.45 1.89
C THR A 88 -9.71 3.80 0.54
N SER A 89 -10.16 4.59 -0.43
CA SER A 89 -10.14 4.21 -1.84
C SER A 89 -8.81 4.62 -2.43
N THR A 90 -8.18 3.74 -3.21
CA THR A 90 -6.91 4.01 -3.89
C THR A 90 -6.95 3.45 -5.32
N GLY A 91 -5.93 3.80 -6.11
CA GLY A 91 -5.84 3.43 -7.52
C GLY A 91 -5.38 4.60 -8.39
N SER A 92 -5.71 5.84 -7.99
CA SER A 92 -5.02 7.03 -8.49
C SER A 92 -3.69 7.15 -7.77
N LEU A 93 -2.60 6.89 -8.50
CA LEU A 93 -1.25 6.83 -7.92
C LEU A 93 -0.81 8.19 -7.36
N GLY A 94 0.11 8.17 -6.41
CA GLY A 94 0.67 9.35 -5.77
C GLY A 94 -0.12 9.93 -4.60
N HIS A 95 -1.32 9.43 -4.30
CA HIS A 95 -2.18 10.00 -3.25
C HIS A 95 -2.08 9.30 -1.89
N GLY A 96 -1.71 8.01 -1.88
CA GLY A 96 -1.75 7.21 -0.65
C GLY A 96 -0.81 7.69 0.44
N LEU A 97 0.39 8.19 0.09
CA LEU A 97 1.34 8.70 1.06
C LEU A 97 0.81 9.96 1.75
N GLY A 98 0.22 10.90 1.01
CA GLY A 98 -0.41 12.09 1.59
C GLY A 98 -1.55 11.75 2.55
N LEU A 99 -2.39 10.76 2.19
CA LEU A 99 -3.46 10.26 3.07
C LEU A 99 -2.89 9.61 4.34
N ALA A 100 -1.83 8.81 4.22
CA ALA A 100 -1.15 8.19 5.35
C ALA A 100 -0.50 9.22 6.27
N ALA A 101 0.16 10.22 5.69
CA ALA A 101 0.79 11.32 6.44
C ALA A 101 -0.26 12.15 7.20
N GLY A 102 -1.39 12.46 6.56
CA GLY A 102 -2.50 13.14 7.23
C GLY A 102 -3.08 12.33 8.39
N ALA A 103 -3.24 11.02 8.22
CA ALA A 103 -3.70 10.13 9.29
C ALA A 103 -2.69 10.01 10.43
N ALA A 104 -1.39 9.89 10.12
CA ALA A 104 -0.31 9.85 11.12
C ALA A 104 -0.27 11.15 11.92
N LEU A 105 -0.37 12.30 11.25
CA LEU A 105 -0.44 13.61 11.90
C LEU A 105 -1.65 13.72 12.82
N ALA A 106 -2.83 13.28 12.36
CA ALA A 106 -4.04 13.32 13.16
C ALA A 106 -3.93 12.44 14.42
N LYS A 107 -3.34 11.25 14.31
CA LYS A 107 -3.05 10.40 15.49
C LYS A 107 -2.12 11.11 16.47
N LYS A 108 -1.00 11.66 15.98
CA LYS A 108 0.00 12.39 16.79
C LYS A 108 -0.61 13.60 17.50
N ALA A 109 -1.36 14.42 16.76
CA ALA A 109 -2.01 15.63 17.31
C ALA A 109 -3.08 15.32 18.38
N ASN A 110 -3.72 14.16 18.30
CA ASN A 110 -4.75 13.74 19.26
C ASN A 110 -4.23 12.73 20.31
N ASN A 111 -2.92 12.52 20.40
CA ASN A 111 -2.29 11.54 21.31
C ASN A 111 -2.93 10.14 21.18
N ARG A 112 -3.30 9.73 19.97
CA ARG A 112 -3.85 8.40 19.71
C ARG A 112 -2.74 7.41 19.41
N PRO A 113 -2.83 6.17 19.91
CA PRO A 113 -1.86 5.12 19.58
C PRO A 113 -1.95 4.71 18.10
N GLY A 114 -1.00 3.88 17.70
CA GLY A 114 -0.95 3.23 16.40
C GLY A 114 -0.22 4.04 15.33
N ARG A 115 0.11 3.33 14.27
CA ARG A 115 0.91 3.80 13.14
C ARG A 115 0.06 3.90 11.88
N ALA A 116 0.56 4.62 10.91
CA ALA A 116 0.08 4.57 9.54
C ALA A 116 1.13 3.83 8.69
N TYR A 117 0.69 2.81 7.97
CA TYR A 117 1.49 2.07 7.00
C TYR A 117 0.98 2.38 5.59
N VAL A 118 1.88 2.62 4.66
CA VAL A 118 1.52 2.82 3.25
C VAL A 118 2.45 2.01 2.36
N ILE A 119 1.87 1.25 1.43
CA ILE A 119 2.62 0.54 0.39
C ILE A 119 2.51 1.31 -0.92
N LEU A 120 3.66 1.73 -1.42
CA LEU A 120 3.83 2.45 -2.67
C LEU A 120 4.42 1.51 -3.73
N GLY A 121 4.19 1.79 -5.00
CA GLY A 121 4.95 1.18 -6.09
C GLY A 121 6.14 2.06 -6.48
N ASP A 122 7.18 1.47 -7.08
CA ASP A 122 8.32 2.21 -7.62
C ASP A 122 7.89 3.19 -8.73
N GLY A 123 7.08 2.72 -9.68
CA GLY A 123 6.52 3.59 -10.72
C GLY A 123 5.60 4.69 -10.17
N GLU A 124 4.92 4.44 -9.05
CA GLU A 124 4.14 5.45 -8.34
C GLU A 124 5.03 6.58 -7.80
N CYS A 125 6.27 6.29 -7.44
CA CYS A 125 7.22 7.29 -6.97
C CYS A 125 7.65 8.28 -8.04
N ASN A 126 7.24 8.11 -9.30
CA ASN A 126 7.39 9.12 -10.35
C ASN A 126 6.39 10.28 -10.20
N GLU A 127 5.35 10.12 -9.37
CA GLU A 127 4.40 11.17 -9.08
C GLU A 127 5.01 12.21 -8.11
N GLY A 128 4.93 13.49 -8.47
CA GLY A 128 5.49 14.59 -7.66
C GLY A 128 4.89 14.65 -6.25
N SER A 129 3.59 14.33 -6.13
CA SER A 129 2.88 14.30 -4.83
C SER A 129 3.44 13.30 -3.83
N VAL A 130 4.12 12.25 -4.27
CA VAL A 130 4.83 11.32 -3.39
C VAL A 130 5.98 12.03 -2.68
N TRP A 131 6.77 12.80 -3.41
CA TRP A 131 7.89 13.58 -2.85
C TRP A 131 7.43 14.68 -1.92
N GLU A 132 6.34 15.36 -2.28
CA GLU A 132 5.67 16.33 -1.39
C GLU A 132 5.22 15.66 -0.09
N GLY A 133 4.68 14.44 -0.17
CA GLY A 133 4.29 13.65 0.99
C GLY A 133 5.46 13.27 1.90
N PHE A 134 6.61 12.90 1.33
CA PHE A 134 7.84 12.63 2.09
C PHE A 134 8.36 13.88 2.79
N LEU A 135 8.42 15.03 2.10
CA LEU A 135 8.83 16.31 2.70
C LEU A 135 7.88 16.74 3.83
N PHE A 136 6.58 16.60 3.62
CA PHE A 136 5.58 16.90 4.63
C PHE A 136 5.77 16.04 5.88
N ALA A 137 5.92 14.75 5.72
CA ALA A 137 6.08 13.83 6.83
C ALA A 137 7.35 14.12 7.64
N HIS A 138 8.47 14.41 6.98
CA HIS A 138 9.69 14.86 7.65
C HIS A 138 9.47 16.18 8.40
N ARG A 139 8.85 17.17 7.76
CA ARG A 139 8.59 18.50 8.37
C ARG A 139 7.78 18.38 9.67
N TYR A 140 6.85 17.45 9.76
CA TYR A 140 6.00 17.25 10.95
C TYR A 140 6.51 16.14 11.88
N GLY A 141 7.67 15.57 11.60
CA GLY A 141 8.29 14.53 12.43
C GLY A 141 7.36 13.34 12.64
N LEU A 142 6.78 12.79 11.54
CA LEU A 142 5.79 11.72 11.64
C LEU A 142 6.48 10.36 11.85
N ASP A 143 7.02 10.15 13.03
CA ASP A 143 7.67 8.92 13.49
C ASP A 143 6.72 7.70 13.59
N ASN A 144 5.42 7.95 13.51
CA ASN A 144 4.36 6.96 13.43
C ASN A 144 3.89 6.66 12.00
N LEU A 145 4.62 7.09 10.98
CA LEU A 145 4.38 6.76 9.57
C LEU A 145 5.48 5.82 9.07
N THR A 146 5.07 4.72 8.45
CA THR A 146 5.97 3.79 7.76
C THR A 146 5.55 3.69 6.30
N ALA A 147 6.45 4.06 5.39
CA ALA A 147 6.26 3.91 3.96
C ALA A 147 7.12 2.74 3.45
N VAL A 148 6.49 1.81 2.75
CA VAL A 148 7.16 0.69 2.10
C VAL A 148 7.06 0.88 0.59
N ILE A 149 8.19 0.96 -0.09
CA ILE A 149 8.26 1.07 -1.55
C ILE A 149 8.54 -0.32 -2.11
N ASP A 150 7.55 -0.90 -2.77
CA ASP A 150 7.69 -2.15 -3.52
C ASP A 150 8.46 -1.86 -4.81
N ARG A 151 9.78 -2.04 -4.75
CA ARG A 151 10.69 -1.79 -5.87
C ARG A 151 10.93 -3.06 -6.67
N ASN A 152 9.96 -3.43 -7.48
CA ASN A 152 10.05 -4.58 -8.36
C ASN A 152 10.73 -4.30 -9.70
N ARG A 153 11.14 -3.04 -9.94
CA ARG A 153 11.81 -2.54 -11.16
C ARG A 153 11.01 -2.72 -12.45
N LEU A 154 9.69 -2.93 -12.34
CA LEU A 154 8.81 -3.08 -13.47
C LEU A 154 7.66 -2.07 -13.37
N GLN A 155 7.56 -1.20 -14.35
CA GLN A 155 6.39 -0.37 -14.59
C GLN A 155 5.56 -1.01 -15.70
N SER A 156 4.29 -0.72 -15.78
CA SER A 156 3.27 -1.36 -16.65
C SER A 156 3.76 -2.11 -17.91
N TYR A 157 4.78 -1.63 -18.60
CA TYR A 157 5.23 -2.13 -19.90
C TYR A 157 6.75 -2.21 -20.08
N ALA A 158 7.54 -1.74 -19.09
CA ALA A 158 8.99 -1.76 -19.19
C ALA A 158 9.67 -1.72 -17.82
N HIS A 159 10.98 -1.94 -17.81
CA HIS A 159 11.80 -1.70 -16.64
C HIS A 159 11.78 -0.22 -16.24
N ASP A 160 11.87 0.06 -14.94
CA ASP A 160 11.85 1.41 -14.37
C ASP A 160 12.90 2.34 -14.97
N ASP A 161 14.13 1.84 -15.21
CA ASP A 161 15.22 2.57 -15.83
C ASP A 161 14.96 3.01 -17.29
N LYS A 162 14.03 2.34 -17.98
CA LYS A 162 13.61 2.66 -19.35
C LYS A 162 12.44 3.64 -19.40
N VAL A 163 11.67 3.71 -18.31
CA VAL A 163 10.51 4.61 -18.22
C VAL A 163 10.92 5.94 -17.63
N LEU A 164 11.36 5.94 -16.39
CA LEU A 164 11.90 7.09 -15.68
C LEU A 164 12.75 6.58 -14.51
N ASP A 165 14.06 6.59 -14.68
CA ASP A 165 14.99 6.13 -13.66
C ASP A 165 14.96 7.06 -12.44
N MET A 166 14.56 6.51 -11.31
CA MET A 166 14.54 7.20 -10.02
C MET A 166 15.88 7.15 -9.29
N GLY A 167 16.88 6.46 -9.83
CA GLY A 167 18.19 6.28 -9.20
C GLY A 167 18.10 5.57 -7.85
N ASP A 168 18.97 5.93 -6.91
CA ASP A 168 18.95 5.35 -5.58
C ASP A 168 17.88 6.02 -4.70
N MET A 169 16.79 5.31 -4.47
CA MET A 169 15.68 5.78 -3.64
C MET A 169 16.07 5.89 -2.17
N ASN A 170 16.93 4.99 -1.70
CA ASN A 170 17.38 5.00 -0.31
C ASN A 170 18.20 6.26 0.01
N GLU A 171 19.17 6.58 -0.85
CA GLU A 171 19.95 7.81 -0.71
C GLU A 171 19.09 9.07 -0.73
N LYS A 172 18.09 9.13 -1.61
CA LYS A 172 17.17 10.27 -1.70
C LYS A 172 16.34 10.45 -0.44
N LEU A 173 15.81 9.35 0.10
CA LEU A 173 14.99 9.39 1.32
C LEU A 173 15.85 9.76 2.54
N LEU A 174 17.06 9.23 2.65
CA LEU A 174 18.02 9.63 3.68
C LEU A 174 18.34 11.12 3.60
N ALA A 175 18.60 11.66 2.39
CA ALA A 175 18.85 13.08 2.17
C ALA A 175 17.66 13.97 2.53
N MET A 176 16.43 13.42 2.48
CA MET A 176 15.20 14.10 2.90
C MET A 176 14.92 13.96 4.41
N GLY A 177 15.81 13.30 5.17
CA GLY A 177 15.70 13.13 6.60
C GLY A 177 14.80 11.98 7.06
N TRP A 178 14.57 11.00 6.19
CA TRP A 178 13.92 9.75 6.56
C TRP A 178 14.93 8.72 7.03
N ASP A 179 14.55 7.90 8.00
CA ASP A 179 15.24 6.65 8.25
C ASP A 179 14.85 5.65 7.16
N SER A 180 15.77 5.33 6.27
CA SER A 180 15.51 4.50 5.10
C SER A 180 16.48 3.34 5.03
N VAL A 181 15.96 2.17 4.69
CA VAL A 181 16.73 0.95 4.45
C VAL A 181 16.22 0.26 3.19
N SER A 182 17.13 -0.36 2.46
CA SER A 182 16.78 -1.28 1.36
C SER A 182 16.90 -2.71 1.86
N VAL A 183 15.90 -3.51 1.57
CA VAL A 183 15.85 -4.94 1.90
C VAL A 183 15.72 -5.70 0.60
N ASP A 184 16.50 -6.78 0.48
CA ASP A 184 16.36 -7.73 -0.62
C ASP A 184 15.21 -8.69 -0.28
N GLY A 185 14.23 -8.81 -1.18
CA GLY A 185 13.01 -9.58 -0.98
C GLY A 185 12.93 -10.84 -1.83
#